data_d49e7447174d3bfa5854741ad1022bcd
#
_entry.id   d49e7447174d3bfa5854741ad1022bcd
#
_cell.length_a   1.000
_cell.length_b   1.000
_cell.length_c   1.000
_cell.angle_alpha   90.00
_cell.angle_beta   90.00
_cell.angle_gamma   90.00
#
_symmetry.space_group_name_H-M   'P 1'
#
loop_
_entity.id
_entity.type
_entity.pdbx_description
1 polymer ?
#
loop_
_entity_poly.entity_id
_entity_poly.type
_entity_poly.pdbx_seq_one_letter_code
_entity_poly.pdbx_strand_id
1 'polypeptide(L)'
;MSPLTGVLTEAWYLYRRFAGHFLLISFVIYLITGVLVALLSLAGTAGVIIGAIISFAATYVVQASLIKAVQDIRDGRVDLDLSQTVRAAGPYILPVIGASILAGIGVTIGFILLIVPGLILLTYWCLIVPFIVLAGSGVFESFGNSMRTVRGYAWRVFGTYVLVFLILIAFGIVLGIILGALPVFWRNLLNNIVSGTLIAPFLALVATLIYYRLTAAHAGQPYTATGPAGATVWEPPYPTTPADSAAAPPPASPAAPPPDPGPSAPPASGPRDTTLPYSTPPEPTPPGPTEPGPATPPDPGRGAPPPPPPPATP
;
A
#
# COMPACT_ATOMS: atom_id res chain seq x y z
N MET A 1 14.65 -7.62 18.92
CA MET A 1 13.21 -7.96 19.06
C MET A 1 12.68 -8.48 17.72
N SER A 2 11.64 -9.32 17.72
CA SER A 2 11.06 -9.83 16.47
C SER A 2 10.31 -8.72 15.73
N PRO A 3 10.45 -8.56 14.39
CA PRO A 3 9.70 -7.56 13.63
C PRO A 3 8.18 -7.74 13.72
N LEU A 4 7.72 -8.96 14.04
CA LEU A 4 6.28 -9.26 14.14
C LEU A 4 5.70 -9.11 15.57
N THR A 5 6.53 -8.73 16.56
CA THR A 5 6.02 -8.50 17.92
C THR A 5 5.03 -7.33 17.92
N GLY A 6 3.81 -7.58 18.45
CA GLY A 6 2.78 -6.54 18.55
C GLY A 6 1.98 -6.25 17.28
N VAL A 7 2.11 -7.03 16.19
CA VAL A 7 1.30 -6.87 14.96
C VAL A 7 -0.20 -6.90 15.27
N LEU A 8 -0.66 -7.84 16.08
CA LEU A 8 -2.07 -7.98 16.42
C LEU A 8 -2.57 -6.84 17.31
N THR A 9 -1.73 -6.35 18.23
CA THR A 9 -2.05 -5.19 19.08
C THR A 9 -2.20 -3.93 18.23
N GLU A 10 -1.27 -3.71 17.28
CA GLU A 10 -1.33 -2.58 16.35
C GLU A 10 -2.54 -2.71 15.42
N ALA A 11 -2.78 -3.91 14.84
CA ALA A 11 -3.95 -4.16 14.00
C ALA A 11 -5.25 -3.87 14.76
N TRP A 12 -5.36 -4.31 16.01
CA TRP A 12 -6.53 -4.05 16.85
C TRP A 12 -6.70 -2.57 17.19
N TYR A 13 -5.60 -1.87 17.48
CA TYR A 13 -5.60 -0.43 17.73
C TYR A 13 -6.11 0.35 16.51
N LEU A 14 -5.55 0.08 15.32
CA LEU A 14 -5.96 0.71 14.07
C LEU A 14 -7.41 0.36 13.70
N TYR A 15 -7.77 -0.92 13.88
CA TYR A 15 -9.14 -1.37 13.65
C TYR A 15 -10.14 -0.56 14.48
N ARG A 16 -9.90 -0.38 15.78
CA ARG A 16 -10.78 0.38 16.67
C ARG A 16 -10.79 1.88 16.36
N ARG A 17 -9.63 2.45 16.05
CA ARG A 17 -9.49 3.88 15.77
C ARG A 17 -10.19 4.30 14.49
N PHE A 18 -10.09 3.51 13.45
CA PHE A 18 -10.65 3.78 12.12
C PHE A 18 -11.81 2.84 11.77
N ALA A 19 -12.48 2.28 12.79
CA ALA A 19 -13.54 1.31 12.63
C ALA A 19 -14.63 1.78 11.66
N GLY A 20 -15.09 3.03 11.80
CA GLY A 20 -16.13 3.59 10.94
C GLY A 20 -15.78 3.53 9.46
N HIS A 21 -14.56 3.90 9.10
CA HIS A 21 -14.09 3.87 7.71
C HIS A 21 -13.99 2.43 7.16
N PHE A 22 -13.32 1.55 7.88
CA PHE A 22 -13.16 0.15 7.47
C PHE A 22 -14.47 -0.62 7.40
N LEU A 23 -15.32 -0.46 8.42
CA LEU A 23 -16.61 -1.14 8.48
C LEU A 23 -17.54 -0.64 7.38
N LEU A 24 -17.52 0.66 7.07
CA LEU A 24 -18.34 1.22 5.99
C LEU A 24 -17.96 0.61 4.64
N ILE A 25 -16.67 0.56 4.31
CA ILE A 25 -16.17 -0.05 3.06
C ILE A 25 -16.65 -1.50 2.95
N SER A 26 -16.39 -2.29 3.99
CA SER A 26 -16.73 -3.71 4.01
C SER A 26 -18.23 -3.92 3.99
N PHE A 27 -18.98 -3.17 4.82
CA PHE A 27 -20.42 -3.30 4.94
C PHE A 27 -21.14 -3.01 3.62
N VAL A 28 -20.79 -1.93 2.94
CA VAL A 28 -21.44 -1.57 1.66
C VAL A 28 -21.19 -2.66 0.62
N ILE A 29 -19.96 -3.15 0.49
CA ILE A 29 -19.65 -4.16 -0.52
C ILE A 29 -20.32 -5.51 -0.15
N TYR A 30 -20.25 -5.95 1.12
CA TYR A 30 -20.87 -7.20 1.53
C TYR A 30 -22.40 -7.14 1.56
N LEU A 31 -22.99 -5.97 1.83
CA LEU A 31 -24.43 -5.79 1.74
C LEU A 31 -24.92 -5.93 0.30
N ILE A 32 -24.28 -5.22 -0.64
CA ILE A 32 -24.63 -5.30 -2.07
C ILE A 32 -24.44 -6.74 -2.57
N THR A 33 -23.30 -7.35 -2.27
CA THR A 33 -23.00 -8.72 -2.69
C THR A 33 -23.93 -9.73 -2.04
N GLY A 34 -24.20 -9.58 -0.73
CA GLY A 34 -25.08 -10.49 0.01
C GLY A 34 -26.50 -10.47 -0.50
N VAL A 35 -27.06 -9.27 -0.76
CA VAL A 35 -28.41 -9.14 -1.34
C VAL A 35 -28.45 -9.73 -2.75
N LEU A 36 -27.45 -9.43 -3.59
CA LEU A 36 -27.37 -9.96 -4.95
C LEU A 36 -27.30 -11.50 -4.96
N VAL A 37 -26.47 -12.08 -4.13
CA VAL A 37 -26.33 -13.54 -4.00
C VAL A 37 -27.60 -14.19 -3.45
N ALA A 38 -28.27 -13.54 -2.47
CA ALA A 38 -29.55 -14.00 -1.95
C ALA A 38 -30.63 -14.04 -3.04
N LEU A 39 -30.70 -13.00 -3.88
CA LEU A 39 -31.64 -12.95 -5.00
C LEU A 39 -31.31 -14.01 -6.06
N LEU A 40 -30.03 -14.18 -6.40
CA LEU A 40 -29.60 -15.20 -7.34
C LEU A 40 -29.90 -16.63 -6.86
N SER A 41 -29.82 -16.88 -5.55
CA SER A 41 -30.13 -18.20 -4.99
C SER A 41 -31.59 -18.65 -5.23
N LEU A 42 -32.50 -17.73 -5.49
CA LEU A 42 -33.87 -18.03 -5.88
C LEU A 42 -34.00 -18.64 -7.27
N ALA A 43 -32.99 -18.46 -8.12
CA ALA A 43 -32.91 -19.07 -9.46
C ALA A 43 -32.38 -20.52 -9.46
N GLY A 44 -32.35 -21.16 -8.28
CA GLY A 44 -31.91 -22.54 -8.12
C GLY A 44 -30.41 -22.72 -8.24
N THR A 45 -29.96 -23.92 -8.64
CA THR A 45 -28.54 -24.30 -8.64
C THR A 45 -27.68 -23.37 -9.52
N ALA A 46 -28.16 -22.94 -10.68
CA ALA A 46 -27.44 -22.02 -11.55
C ALA A 46 -27.19 -20.67 -10.86
N GLY A 47 -28.21 -20.13 -10.17
CA GLY A 47 -28.09 -18.89 -9.40
C GLY A 47 -27.10 -19.01 -8.24
N VAL A 48 -27.08 -20.15 -7.55
CA VAL A 48 -26.10 -20.42 -6.48
C VAL A 48 -24.67 -20.45 -7.04
N ILE A 49 -24.41 -21.07 -8.18
CA ILE A 49 -23.09 -21.10 -8.81
C ILE A 49 -22.65 -19.68 -9.21
N ILE A 50 -23.50 -18.92 -9.86
CA ILE A 50 -23.21 -17.54 -10.25
C ILE A 50 -22.96 -16.68 -8.99
N GLY A 51 -23.79 -16.82 -7.96
CA GLY A 51 -23.64 -16.16 -6.69
C GLY A 51 -22.31 -16.48 -6.00
N ALA A 52 -21.84 -17.73 -6.07
CA ALA A 52 -20.55 -18.13 -5.54
C ALA A 52 -19.37 -17.44 -6.27
N ILE A 53 -19.44 -17.34 -7.60
CA ILE A 53 -18.43 -16.62 -8.42
C ILE A 53 -18.40 -15.14 -8.05
N ILE A 54 -19.56 -14.51 -7.92
CA ILE A 54 -19.68 -13.10 -7.53
C ILE A 54 -19.12 -12.88 -6.11
N SER A 55 -19.47 -13.75 -5.16
CA SER A 55 -18.94 -13.67 -3.78
C SER A 55 -17.43 -13.83 -3.74
N PHE A 56 -16.88 -14.75 -4.54
CA PHE A 56 -15.44 -14.93 -4.68
C PHE A 56 -14.77 -13.65 -5.18
N ALA A 57 -15.26 -13.08 -6.28
CA ALA A 57 -14.72 -11.83 -6.81
C ALA A 57 -14.84 -10.67 -5.80
N ALA A 58 -16.00 -10.52 -5.17
CA ALA A 58 -16.26 -9.47 -4.18
C ALA A 58 -15.31 -9.54 -2.98
N THR A 59 -14.94 -10.73 -2.53
CA THR A 59 -13.96 -10.91 -1.44
C THR A 59 -12.65 -10.24 -1.77
N TYR A 60 -12.15 -10.34 -3.00
CA TYR A 60 -10.90 -9.71 -3.41
C TYR A 60 -11.02 -8.22 -3.71
N VAL A 61 -12.20 -7.77 -4.15
CA VAL A 61 -12.51 -6.33 -4.23
C VAL A 61 -12.42 -5.69 -2.85
N VAL A 62 -13.06 -6.31 -1.85
CA VAL A 62 -12.99 -5.85 -0.45
C VAL A 62 -11.55 -5.87 0.05
N GLN A 63 -10.83 -6.96 -0.16
CA GLN A 63 -9.46 -7.11 0.33
C GLN A 63 -8.52 -6.07 -0.28
N ALA A 64 -8.56 -5.85 -1.60
CA ALA A 64 -7.75 -4.83 -2.27
C ALA A 64 -8.12 -3.41 -1.80
N SER A 65 -9.42 -3.11 -1.66
CA SER A 65 -9.90 -1.81 -1.17
C SER A 65 -9.46 -1.56 0.28
N LEU A 66 -9.56 -2.57 1.14
CA LEU A 66 -9.14 -2.44 2.54
C LEU A 66 -7.62 -2.26 2.67
N ILE A 67 -6.81 -2.93 1.85
CA ILE A 67 -5.36 -2.72 1.83
C ILE A 67 -5.03 -1.28 1.43
N LYS A 68 -5.74 -0.71 0.43
CA LYS A 68 -5.61 0.70 0.07
C LYS A 68 -6.07 1.63 1.19
N ALA A 69 -7.16 1.32 1.87
CA ALA A 69 -7.61 2.08 3.04
C ALA A 69 -6.60 2.01 4.20
N VAL A 70 -5.93 0.85 4.40
CA VAL A 70 -4.85 0.74 5.40
C VAL A 70 -3.63 1.57 4.99
N GLN A 71 -3.32 1.64 3.69
CA GLN A 71 -2.26 2.51 3.19
C GLN A 71 -2.59 3.99 3.47
N ASP A 72 -3.83 4.41 3.21
CA ASP A 72 -4.32 5.78 3.36
C ASP A 72 -4.24 6.28 4.82
N ILE A 73 -4.58 5.44 5.79
CA ILE A 73 -4.60 5.84 7.21
C ILE A 73 -3.22 5.83 7.89
N ARG A 74 -2.15 5.45 7.21
CA ARG A 74 -0.85 5.30 7.85
C ARG A 74 -0.25 6.61 8.37
N ASP A 75 -0.58 7.73 7.76
CA ASP A 75 -0.21 9.06 8.23
C ASP A 75 -1.11 9.56 9.38
N GLY A 76 -2.11 8.77 9.78
CA GLY A 76 -3.07 9.07 10.85
C GLY A 76 -4.29 9.84 10.38
N ARG A 77 -4.46 10.04 9.07
CA ARG A 77 -5.59 10.71 8.44
C ARG A 77 -6.38 9.74 7.57
N VAL A 78 -7.59 10.11 7.22
CA VAL A 78 -8.43 9.44 6.24
C VAL A 78 -8.63 10.44 5.11
N ASP A 79 -7.84 10.31 4.05
CA ASP A 79 -7.84 11.27 2.94
C ASP A 79 -8.74 10.77 1.78
N LEU A 80 -8.92 9.45 1.66
CA LEU A 80 -9.75 8.83 0.63
C LEU A 80 -11.16 8.53 1.14
N ASP A 81 -12.16 8.94 0.39
CA ASP A 81 -13.54 8.49 0.62
C ASP A 81 -13.75 7.04 0.11
N LEU A 82 -14.95 6.48 0.37
CA LEU A 82 -15.30 5.12 -0.03
C LEU A 82 -15.11 4.91 -1.55
N SER A 83 -15.58 5.85 -2.37
CA SER A 83 -15.56 5.71 -3.83
C SER A 83 -14.14 5.82 -4.38
N GLN A 84 -13.34 6.72 -3.83
CA GLN A 84 -11.94 6.91 -4.17
C GLN A 84 -11.10 5.68 -3.77
N THR A 85 -11.33 5.13 -2.58
CA THR A 85 -10.65 3.92 -2.10
C THR A 85 -10.93 2.72 -3.01
N VAL A 86 -12.19 2.48 -3.38
CA VAL A 86 -12.55 1.39 -4.30
C VAL A 86 -11.99 1.63 -5.70
N ARG A 87 -12.03 2.87 -6.20
CA ARG A 87 -11.45 3.23 -7.49
C ARG A 87 -9.92 3.05 -7.49
N ALA A 88 -9.23 3.43 -6.42
CA ALA A 88 -7.79 3.22 -6.27
C ALA A 88 -7.40 1.74 -6.23
N ALA A 89 -8.28 0.88 -5.73
CA ALA A 89 -8.09 -0.58 -5.76
C ALA A 89 -8.35 -1.19 -7.15
N GLY A 90 -9.14 -0.52 -8.01
CA GLY A 90 -9.62 -1.03 -9.29
C GLY A 90 -8.56 -1.70 -10.17
N PRO A 91 -7.42 -1.07 -10.47
CA PRO A 91 -6.36 -1.66 -11.31
C PRO A 91 -5.79 -2.97 -10.77
N TYR A 92 -5.88 -3.20 -9.47
CA TYR A 92 -5.29 -4.36 -8.79
C TYR A 92 -6.27 -5.53 -8.64
N ILE A 93 -7.58 -5.32 -8.85
CA ILE A 93 -8.61 -6.34 -8.61
C ILE A 93 -8.37 -7.58 -9.48
N LEU A 94 -8.19 -7.41 -10.78
CA LEU A 94 -8.00 -8.53 -11.70
C LEU A 94 -6.68 -9.29 -11.46
N PRO A 95 -5.53 -8.62 -11.28
CA PRO A 95 -4.29 -9.28 -10.84
C PRO A 95 -4.43 -10.04 -9.51
N VAL A 96 -5.13 -9.46 -8.52
CA VAL A 96 -5.36 -10.10 -7.21
C VAL A 96 -6.23 -11.35 -7.36
N ILE A 97 -7.32 -11.29 -8.13
CA ILE A 97 -8.16 -12.47 -8.41
C ILE A 97 -7.33 -13.58 -9.08
N GLY A 98 -6.58 -13.25 -10.14
CA GLY A 98 -5.75 -14.20 -10.84
C GLY A 98 -4.69 -14.86 -9.95
N ALA A 99 -3.97 -14.06 -9.17
CA ALA A 99 -2.98 -14.55 -8.22
C ALA A 99 -3.62 -15.43 -7.13
N SER A 100 -4.81 -15.06 -6.65
CA SER A 100 -5.51 -15.80 -5.60
C SER A 100 -6.05 -17.13 -6.09
N ILE A 101 -6.53 -17.20 -7.33
CA ILE A 101 -6.92 -18.48 -7.96
C ILE A 101 -5.70 -19.39 -8.06
N LEU A 102 -4.58 -18.87 -8.56
CA LEU A 102 -3.34 -19.64 -8.71
C LEU A 102 -2.80 -20.10 -7.34
N ALA A 103 -2.80 -19.21 -6.34
CA ALA A 103 -2.42 -19.54 -4.98
C ALA A 103 -3.36 -20.61 -4.38
N GLY A 104 -4.67 -20.45 -4.59
CA GLY A 104 -5.67 -21.41 -4.12
C GLY A 104 -5.46 -22.79 -4.70
N ILE A 105 -5.19 -22.90 -6.00
CA ILE A 105 -4.88 -24.18 -6.66
C ILE A 105 -3.61 -24.78 -6.05
N GLY A 106 -2.53 -24.00 -5.92
CA GLY A 106 -1.26 -24.48 -5.38
C GLY A 106 -1.39 -24.96 -3.93
N VAL A 107 -2.07 -24.18 -3.08
CA VAL A 107 -2.33 -24.54 -1.67
C VAL A 107 -3.21 -25.80 -1.58
N THR A 108 -4.25 -25.90 -2.42
CA THR A 108 -5.12 -27.08 -2.45
C THR A 108 -4.33 -28.32 -2.84
N ILE A 109 -3.50 -28.25 -3.88
CA ILE A 109 -2.60 -29.38 -4.25
C ILE A 109 -1.66 -29.72 -3.08
N GLY A 110 -1.11 -28.70 -2.40
CA GLY A 110 -0.29 -28.89 -1.22
C GLY A 110 -0.99 -29.67 -0.11
N PHE A 111 -2.26 -29.35 0.17
CA PHE A 111 -3.08 -30.06 1.16
C PHE A 111 -3.48 -31.48 0.72
N ILE A 112 -3.72 -31.70 -0.59
CA ILE A 112 -3.99 -33.04 -1.13
C ILE A 112 -2.76 -33.93 -0.99
N LEU A 113 -1.56 -33.40 -1.22
CA LEU A 113 -0.34 -34.18 -1.05
C LEU A 113 -0.11 -34.50 0.42
N LEU A 114 -0.13 -33.48 1.28
CA LEU A 114 0.04 -33.59 2.74
C LEU A 114 -0.38 -32.26 3.39
N ILE A 115 -0.83 -32.30 4.64
CA ILE A 115 -1.21 -31.08 5.39
C ILE A 115 -0.02 -30.12 5.53
N VAL A 116 1.17 -30.64 5.78
CA VAL A 116 2.37 -29.80 6.00
C VAL A 116 2.77 -28.97 4.79
N PRO A 117 2.91 -29.49 3.55
CA PRO A 117 3.17 -28.68 2.37
C PRO A 117 2.09 -27.60 2.12
N GLY A 118 0.82 -27.94 2.35
CA GLY A 118 -0.27 -26.97 2.23
C GLY A 118 -0.10 -25.78 3.18
N LEU A 119 0.22 -26.03 4.45
CA LEU A 119 0.49 -25.01 5.46
C LEU A 119 1.74 -24.17 5.14
N ILE A 120 2.78 -24.81 4.60
CA ILE A 120 3.99 -24.13 4.16
C ILE A 120 3.66 -23.16 3.03
N LEU A 121 2.98 -23.61 1.97
CA LEU A 121 2.59 -22.75 0.84
C LEU A 121 1.69 -21.61 1.31
N LEU A 122 0.69 -21.88 2.14
CA LEU A 122 -0.18 -20.85 2.70
C LEU A 122 0.61 -19.78 3.47
N THR A 123 1.62 -20.19 4.23
CA THR A 123 2.47 -19.25 4.99
C THR A 123 3.35 -18.42 4.07
N TYR A 124 3.99 -19.03 3.08
CA TYR A 124 4.90 -18.32 2.17
C TYR A 124 4.15 -17.43 1.17
N TRP A 125 2.90 -17.70 0.86
CA TRP A 125 2.08 -16.97 -0.10
C TRP A 125 1.09 -16.00 0.54
N CYS A 126 1.15 -15.82 1.85
CA CYS A 126 0.21 -14.96 2.59
C CYS A 126 0.32 -13.46 2.24
N LEU A 127 1.43 -13.01 1.65
CA LEU A 127 1.67 -11.61 1.29
C LEU A 127 1.48 -11.31 -0.21
N ILE A 128 0.98 -12.26 -1.02
CA ILE A 128 0.77 -12.06 -2.46
C ILE A 128 -0.12 -10.83 -2.71
N VAL A 129 -1.25 -10.74 -2.02
CA VAL A 129 -2.20 -9.63 -2.21
C VAL A 129 -1.61 -8.28 -1.80
N PRO A 130 -0.97 -8.12 -0.61
CA PRO A 130 -0.20 -6.92 -0.29
C PRO A 130 0.84 -6.53 -1.34
N PHE A 131 1.61 -7.48 -1.89
CA PHE A 131 2.59 -7.18 -2.93
C PHE A 131 1.96 -6.66 -4.22
N ILE A 132 0.83 -7.22 -4.67
CA ILE A 132 0.12 -6.73 -5.85
C ILE A 132 -0.42 -5.32 -5.60
N VAL A 133 -1.10 -5.09 -4.46
CA VAL A 133 -1.82 -3.85 -4.20
C VAL A 133 -0.90 -2.70 -3.78
N LEU A 134 0.14 -2.97 -2.99
CA LEU A 134 1.03 -1.94 -2.41
C LEU A 134 2.30 -1.73 -3.25
N ALA A 135 2.91 -2.80 -3.75
CA ALA A 135 4.13 -2.72 -4.56
C ALA A 135 3.87 -2.72 -6.07
N GLY A 136 2.61 -2.92 -6.52
CA GLY A 136 2.30 -3.01 -7.94
C GLY A 136 2.91 -4.23 -8.65
N SER A 137 3.31 -5.25 -7.89
CA SER A 137 3.95 -6.45 -8.43
C SER A 137 3.01 -7.23 -9.37
N GLY A 138 3.56 -7.77 -10.44
CA GLY A 138 2.84 -8.69 -11.32
C GLY A 138 2.39 -9.96 -10.59
N VAL A 139 1.42 -10.69 -11.18
CA VAL A 139 0.85 -11.92 -10.59
C VAL A 139 1.95 -12.91 -10.18
N PHE A 140 2.80 -13.33 -11.12
CA PHE A 140 3.86 -14.32 -10.83
C PHE A 140 4.98 -13.75 -9.95
N GLU A 141 5.31 -12.48 -10.14
CA GLU A 141 6.33 -11.80 -9.34
C GLU A 141 5.94 -11.74 -7.86
N SER A 142 4.66 -11.54 -7.55
CA SER A 142 4.14 -11.45 -6.19
C SER A 142 4.36 -12.75 -5.39
N PHE A 143 4.33 -13.92 -6.02
CA PHE A 143 4.68 -15.20 -5.40
C PHE A 143 6.14 -15.23 -4.95
N GLY A 144 7.05 -14.84 -5.84
CA GLY A 144 8.48 -14.78 -5.54
C GLY A 144 8.79 -13.74 -4.46
N ASN A 145 8.17 -12.57 -4.52
CA ASN A 145 8.34 -11.50 -3.55
C ASN A 145 7.81 -11.90 -2.17
N SER A 146 6.61 -12.50 -2.10
CA SER A 146 6.05 -13.03 -0.85
C SER A 146 6.96 -14.09 -0.23
N MET A 147 7.41 -15.06 -1.03
CA MET A 147 8.28 -16.13 -0.55
C MET A 147 9.62 -15.60 -0.03
N ARG A 148 10.25 -14.65 -0.73
CA ARG A 148 11.51 -14.03 -0.30
C ARG A 148 11.34 -13.26 1.00
N THR A 149 10.27 -12.49 1.11
CA THR A 149 9.99 -11.64 2.28
C THR A 149 9.62 -12.44 3.53
N VAL A 150 8.90 -13.54 3.38
CA VAL A 150 8.55 -14.43 4.49
C VAL A 150 9.75 -15.30 4.91
N ARG A 151 10.71 -15.56 4.02
CA ARG A 151 11.90 -16.37 4.31
C ARG A 151 12.71 -15.79 5.47
N GLY A 152 13.03 -16.64 6.43
CA GLY A 152 13.69 -16.24 7.69
C GLY A 152 12.71 -15.89 8.83
N TYR A 153 11.45 -15.59 8.51
CA TYR A 153 10.41 -15.25 9.49
C TYR A 153 9.19 -16.20 9.42
N ALA A 154 9.23 -17.22 8.55
CA ALA A 154 8.09 -18.08 8.22
C ALA A 154 7.39 -18.67 9.46
N TRP A 155 8.14 -19.16 10.47
CA TRP A 155 7.55 -19.72 11.67
C TRP A 155 6.75 -18.68 12.49
N ARG A 156 7.22 -17.45 12.52
CA ARG A 156 6.55 -16.35 13.23
C ARG A 156 5.32 -15.85 12.48
N VAL A 157 5.43 -15.75 11.14
CA VAL A 157 4.29 -15.45 10.27
C VAL A 157 3.22 -16.52 10.43
N PHE A 158 3.60 -17.80 10.37
CA PHE A 158 2.70 -18.92 10.61
C PHE A 158 2.01 -18.81 11.96
N GLY A 159 2.77 -18.61 13.05
CA GLY A 159 2.20 -18.45 14.39
C GLY A 159 1.22 -17.28 14.50
N THR A 160 1.50 -16.16 13.83
CA THR A 160 0.58 -15.02 13.78
C THR A 160 -0.73 -15.39 13.07
N TYR A 161 -0.66 -16.08 11.93
CA TYR A 161 -1.86 -16.51 11.19
C TYR A 161 -2.64 -17.60 11.94
N VAL A 162 -1.96 -18.52 12.63
CA VAL A 162 -2.62 -19.51 13.51
C VAL A 162 -3.40 -18.81 14.62
N LEU A 163 -2.82 -17.80 15.27
CA LEU A 163 -3.51 -17.04 16.30
C LEU A 163 -4.72 -16.26 15.74
N VAL A 164 -4.56 -15.63 14.58
CA VAL A 164 -5.68 -15.00 13.87
C VAL A 164 -6.77 -16.02 13.56
N PHE A 165 -6.42 -17.18 13.05
CA PHE A 165 -7.36 -18.24 12.73
C PHE A 165 -8.14 -18.74 13.95
N LEU A 166 -7.48 -18.89 15.10
CA LEU A 166 -8.14 -19.24 16.36
C LEU A 166 -9.14 -18.17 16.82
N ILE A 167 -8.78 -16.88 16.67
CA ILE A 167 -9.68 -15.76 16.96
C ILE A 167 -10.90 -15.81 16.03
N LEU A 168 -10.70 -16.11 14.74
CA LEU A 168 -11.79 -16.21 13.77
C LEU A 168 -12.71 -17.40 14.03
N ILE A 169 -12.16 -18.53 14.44
CA ILE A 169 -12.97 -19.71 14.87
C ILE A 169 -13.84 -19.32 16.07
N ALA A 170 -13.23 -18.72 17.09
CA ALA A 170 -13.98 -18.31 18.28
C ALA A 170 -15.12 -17.33 17.93
N PHE A 171 -14.81 -16.34 17.07
CA PHE A 171 -15.81 -15.40 16.56
C PHE A 171 -16.91 -16.11 15.77
N GLY A 172 -16.56 -17.03 14.89
CA GLY A 172 -17.50 -17.80 14.06
C GLY A 172 -18.44 -18.68 14.92
N ILE A 173 -17.92 -19.30 15.98
CA ILE A 173 -18.73 -20.08 16.93
C ILE A 173 -19.75 -19.17 17.64
N VAL A 174 -19.29 -18.04 18.18
CA VAL A 174 -20.18 -17.08 18.86
C VAL A 174 -21.26 -16.58 17.92
N LEU A 175 -20.88 -16.17 16.71
CA LEU A 175 -21.84 -15.68 15.71
C LEU A 175 -22.82 -16.79 15.28
N GLY A 176 -22.32 -18.03 15.12
CA GLY A 176 -23.15 -19.19 14.79
C GLY A 176 -24.19 -19.51 15.86
N ILE A 177 -23.82 -19.39 17.14
CA ILE A 177 -24.77 -19.54 18.26
C ILE A 177 -25.83 -18.44 18.24
N ILE A 178 -25.42 -17.18 18.06
CA ILE A 178 -26.34 -16.03 18.03
C ILE A 178 -27.33 -16.14 16.87
N LEU A 179 -26.86 -16.51 15.69
CA LEU A 179 -27.69 -16.62 14.48
C LEU A 179 -28.40 -17.97 14.35
N GLY A 180 -28.06 -18.95 15.20
CA GLY A 180 -28.55 -20.34 15.09
C GLY A 180 -30.06 -20.48 15.15
N ALA A 181 -30.75 -19.59 15.88
CA ALA A 181 -32.20 -19.59 16.01
C ALA A 181 -32.94 -19.06 14.77
N LEU A 182 -32.23 -18.43 13.81
CA LEU A 182 -32.84 -17.84 12.64
C LEU A 182 -33.11 -18.89 11.54
N PRO A 183 -34.14 -18.68 10.70
CA PRO A 183 -34.32 -19.46 9.47
C PRO A 183 -33.08 -19.41 8.59
N VAL A 184 -32.82 -20.52 7.87
CA VAL A 184 -31.57 -20.72 7.10
C VAL A 184 -31.25 -19.54 6.15
N PHE A 185 -32.26 -18.98 5.50
CA PHE A 185 -32.08 -17.83 4.60
C PHE A 185 -31.48 -16.61 5.34
N TRP A 186 -32.13 -16.19 6.42
CA TRP A 186 -31.70 -15.02 7.22
C TRP A 186 -30.36 -15.26 7.91
N ARG A 187 -30.16 -16.48 8.41
CA ARG A 187 -28.90 -16.89 9.02
C ARG A 187 -27.75 -16.75 8.04
N ASN A 188 -27.88 -17.26 6.81
CA ASN A 188 -26.82 -17.20 5.79
C ASN A 188 -26.57 -15.78 5.34
N LEU A 189 -27.63 -14.98 5.08
CA LEU A 189 -27.51 -13.59 4.69
C LEU A 189 -26.80 -12.76 5.76
N LEU A 190 -27.27 -12.84 7.00
CA LEU A 190 -26.67 -12.08 8.10
C LEU A 190 -25.25 -12.57 8.43
N ASN A 191 -25.00 -13.88 8.40
CA ASN A 191 -23.67 -14.41 8.60
C ASN A 191 -22.67 -13.88 7.55
N ASN A 192 -23.06 -13.84 6.28
CA ASN A 192 -22.21 -13.30 5.20
C ASN A 192 -21.91 -11.81 5.44
N ILE A 193 -22.92 -11.00 5.68
CA ILE A 193 -22.78 -9.56 5.87
C ILE A 193 -21.98 -9.26 7.15
N VAL A 194 -22.36 -9.84 8.28
CA VAL A 194 -21.73 -9.55 9.58
C VAL A 194 -20.30 -10.05 9.63
N SER A 195 -20.07 -11.33 9.26
CA SER A 195 -18.72 -11.89 9.24
C SER A 195 -17.81 -11.16 8.27
N GLY A 196 -18.29 -10.90 7.05
CA GLY A 196 -17.51 -10.17 6.05
C GLY A 196 -17.15 -8.77 6.52
N THR A 197 -18.14 -8.03 7.04
CA THR A 197 -17.93 -6.66 7.53
C THR A 197 -16.92 -6.58 8.67
N LEU A 198 -16.96 -7.50 9.61
CA LEU A 198 -16.11 -7.46 10.81
C LEU A 198 -14.73 -8.12 10.59
N ILE A 199 -14.69 -9.22 9.87
CA ILE A 199 -13.45 -10.01 9.71
C ILE A 199 -12.53 -9.43 8.65
N ALA A 200 -13.06 -9.00 7.48
CA ALA A 200 -12.23 -8.60 6.36
C ALA A 200 -11.29 -7.42 6.68
N PRO A 201 -11.72 -6.36 7.38
CA PRO A 201 -10.80 -5.27 7.74
C PRO A 201 -9.68 -5.70 8.68
N PHE A 202 -9.99 -6.59 9.63
CA PHE A 202 -8.98 -7.09 10.55
C PHE A 202 -7.91 -7.92 9.83
N LEU A 203 -8.33 -8.80 8.91
CA LEU A 203 -7.41 -9.58 8.08
C LEU A 203 -6.55 -8.70 7.17
N ALA A 204 -7.15 -7.69 6.53
CA ALA A 204 -6.43 -6.75 5.68
C ALA A 204 -5.39 -5.95 6.48
N LEU A 205 -5.73 -5.48 7.69
CA LEU A 205 -4.79 -4.83 8.60
C LEU A 205 -3.62 -5.75 8.96
N VAL A 206 -3.90 -6.97 9.40
CA VAL A 206 -2.85 -7.94 9.78
C VAL A 206 -1.92 -8.21 8.60
N ALA A 207 -2.46 -8.51 7.41
CA ALA A 207 -1.66 -8.81 6.22
C ALA A 207 -0.79 -7.60 5.81
N THR A 208 -1.37 -6.40 5.81
CA THR A 208 -0.67 -5.15 5.46
C THR A 208 0.42 -4.82 6.47
N LEU A 209 0.16 -4.96 7.77
CA LEU A 209 1.16 -4.71 8.81
C LEU A 209 2.31 -5.73 8.76
N ILE A 210 2.03 -7.01 8.51
CA ILE A 210 3.07 -8.02 8.29
C ILE A 210 3.93 -7.65 7.09
N TYR A 211 3.31 -7.25 5.97
CA TYR A 211 4.02 -6.79 4.78
C TYR A 211 4.98 -5.64 5.10
N TYR A 212 4.51 -4.56 5.71
CA TYR A 212 5.35 -3.40 6.01
C TYR A 212 6.47 -3.71 7.00
N ARG A 213 6.18 -4.49 8.02
CA ARG A 213 7.18 -4.86 9.04
C ARG A 213 8.27 -5.77 8.50
N LEU A 214 7.92 -6.74 7.65
CA LEU A 214 8.89 -7.63 7.04
C LEU A 214 9.72 -6.94 5.95
N THR A 215 9.12 -6.08 5.14
CA THR A 215 9.86 -5.29 4.14
C THR A 215 10.82 -4.32 4.80
N ALA A 216 10.44 -3.64 5.89
CA ALA A 216 11.32 -2.81 6.68
C ALA A 216 12.50 -3.61 7.28
N ALA A 217 12.21 -4.79 7.84
CA ALA A 217 13.24 -5.65 8.43
C ALA A 217 14.28 -6.12 7.38
N HIS A 218 13.85 -6.43 6.16
CA HIS A 218 14.76 -6.80 5.07
C HIS A 218 15.57 -5.62 4.54
N ALA A 219 15.03 -4.39 4.61
CA ALA A 219 15.74 -3.17 4.25
C ALA A 219 16.69 -2.70 5.36
N GLY A 220 16.77 -3.38 6.50
CA GLY A 220 17.57 -2.96 7.66
C GLY A 220 17.07 -1.67 8.31
N GLN A 221 15.83 -1.28 8.03
CA GLN A 221 15.23 -0.04 8.54
C GLN A 221 14.36 -0.33 9.77
N PRO A 222 14.34 0.58 10.77
CA PRO A 222 13.43 0.45 11.89
C PRO A 222 11.99 0.65 11.40
N TYR A 223 11.10 -0.31 11.71
CA TYR A 223 9.68 -0.13 11.50
C TYR A 223 9.12 0.83 12.55
N THR A 224 8.52 1.92 12.10
CA THR A 224 7.80 2.84 12.97
C THR A 224 6.32 2.46 12.96
N ALA A 225 5.83 1.98 14.11
CA ALA A 225 4.42 1.64 14.27
C ALA A 225 3.55 2.90 14.15
N THR A 226 2.37 2.77 13.55
CA THR A 226 1.37 3.84 13.52
C THR A 226 0.79 3.98 14.92
N GLY A 227 1.28 4.96 15.67
CA GLY A 227 0.88 5.25 17.05
C GLY A 227 0.22 6.62 17.18
N PRO A 228 -0.32 6.98 18.37
CA PRO A 228 -0.84 8.31 18.60
C PRO A 228 0.28 9.34 18.52
N ALA A 229 0.09 10.36 17.70
CA ALA A 229 0.87 11.59 17.56
C ALA A 229 2.40 11.43 17.35
N GLY A 230 2.84 11.57 16.12
CA GLY A 230 4.24 11.85 15.78
C GLY A 230 5.06 10.70 15.19
N ALA A 231 4.45 9.59 14.80
CA ALA A 231 5.16 8.52 14.10
C ALA A 231 5.48 8.95 12.65
N THR A 232 6.78 9.01 12.35
CA THR A 232 7.25 9.17 10.97
C THR A 232 6.77 7.97 10.14
N VAL A 233 6.05 8.25 9.07
CA VAL A 233 5.57 7.23 8.14
C VAL A 233 6.78 6.67 7.39
N TRP A 234 7.02 5.35 7.50
CA TRP A 234 7.97 4.68 6.63
C TRP A 234 7.29 4.40 5.28
N GLU A 235 7.81 4.97 4.23
CA GLU A 235 7.40 4.72 2.87
C GLU A 235 8.31 3.64 2.28
N PRO A 236 7.76 2.56 1.67
CA PRO A 236 8.60 1.55 1.05
C PRO A 236 9.40 2.16 -0.12
N PRO A 237 10.62 1.68 -0.39
CA PRO A 237 11.49 2.23 -1.44
C PRO A 237 11.04 1.91 -2.87
N TYR A 238 9.80 1.49 -3.07
CA TYR A 238 9.25 1.24 -4.40
C TYR A 238 8.51 2.48 -4.90
N PRO A 239 8.79 2.97 -6.12
CA PRO A 239 8.04 4.07 -6.71
C PRO A 239 6.59 3.66 -6.86
N THR A 240 5.70 4.36 -6.17
CA THR A 240 4.27 4.04 -6.10
C THR A 240 3.52 4.36 -7.40
N THR A 241 4.08 5.19 -8.28
CA THR A 241 3.61 5.40 -9.67
C THR A 241 4.62 6.28 -10.44
N PRO A 242 4.69 6.19 -11.78
CA PRO A 242 5.53 7.09 -12.58
C PRO A 242 5.13 8.58 -12.50
N ALA A 243 3.97 8.91 -11.91
CA ALA A 243 3.47 10.27 -11.80
C ALA A 243 3.96 11.03 -10.55
N ASP A 244 4.28 10.32 -9.45
CA ASP A 244 4.68 10.98 -8.20
C ASP A 244 6.16 11.37 -8.13
N SER A 245 6.97 10.86 -9.06
CA SER A 245 8.40 11.18 -9.13
C SER A 245 8.71 12.60 -9.62
N ALA A 246 7.72 13.36 -10.09
CA ALA A 246 7.93 14.68 -10.73
C ALA A 246 7.58 15.90 -9.84
N ALA A 247 7.10 15.71 -8.62
CA ALA A 247 6.47 16.81 -7.86
C ALA A 247 7.05 17.12 -6.47
N ALA A 248 8.13 16.50 -6.02
CA ALA A 248 8.76 16.90 -4.76
C ALA A 248 9.92 17.88 -5.02
N PRO A 249 9.81 19.16 -4.61
CA PRO A 249 10.98 20.05 -4.61
C PRO A 249 11.99 19.52 -3.58
N PRO A 250 13.30 19.63 -3.85
CA PRO A 250 14.33 19.18 -2.90
C PRO A 250 14.16 19.92 -1.58
N PRO A 251 14.42 19.26 -0.43
CA PRO A 251 14.34 19.90 0.86
C PRO A 251 15.29 21.11 0.88
N ALA A 252 14.76 22.25 1.30
CA ALA A 252 15.54 23.48 1.41
C ALA A 252 16.75 23.21 2.33
N SER A 253 17.95 23.52 1.82
CA SER A 253 19.17 23.46 2.60
C SER A 253 18.98 24.27 3.88
N PRO A 254 19.48 23.81 5.04
CA PRO A 254 19.44 24.58 6.29
C PRO A 254 20.02 25.98 6.04
N ALA A 255 19.28 26.99 6.39
CA ALA A 255 19.76 28.38 6.31
C ALA A 255 21.08 28.49 7.07
N ALA A 256 22.08 29.07 6.43
CA ALA A 256 23.35 29.37 7.07
C ALA A 256 23.10 30.22 8.33
N PRO A 257 23.81 29.96 9.44
CA PRO A 257 23.68 30.78 10.63
C PRO A 257 24.03 32.25 10.31
N PRO A 258 23.35 33.21 10.93
CA PRO A 258 23.65 34.63 10.72
C PRO A 258 25.11 34.89 11.09
N PRO A 259 25.82 35.80 10.38
CA PRO A 259 27.22 36.13 10.69
C PRO A 259 27.32 36.77 12.06
N ASP A 260 28.34 36.35 12.80
CA ASP A 260 28.68 36.89 14.10
C ASP A 260 28.78 38.43 14.05
N PRO A 261 28.21 39.17 15.01
CA PRO A 261 28.45 40.59 15.14
C PRO A 261 29.93 40.84 15.51
N GLY A 262 30.67 41.37 14.55
CA GLY A 262 32.06 41.77 14.79
C GLY A 262 32.23 42.77 15.91
N PRO A 263 33.44 42.90 16.49
CA PRO A 263 33.68 43.69 17.67
C PRO A 263 33.36 45.17 17.46
N SER A 264 32.63 45.75 18.43
CA SER A 264 32.22 47.15 18.48
C SER A 264 33.43 48.10 18.43
N ALA A 265 33.44 49.00 17.44
CA ALA A 265 34.41 50.10 17.39
C ALA A 265 34.07 51.18 18.44
N PRO A 266 35.09 51.85 19.03
CA PRO A 266 34.90 52.89 20.02
C PRO A 266 34.30 54.18 19.44
N PRO A 267 33.66 55.03 20.24
CA PRO A 267 32.96 56.22 19.76
C PRO A 267 33.93 57.33 19.33
N ALA A 268 33.75 57.82 18.10
CA ALA A 268 34.45 58.99 17.60
C ALA A 268 33.64 60.26 17.88
N SER A 269 34.29 61.19 18.50
CA SER A 269 33.83 62.53 18.83
C SER A 269 33.93 63.52 17.66
N GLY A 270 32.91 64.34 17.48
CA GLY A 270 32.97 65.70 17.01
C GLY A 270 32.78 66.00 15.52
N PRO A 271 32.15 67.13 15.20
CA PRO A 271 31.63 67.46 13.89
C PRO A 271 32.66 68.22 13.04
N ARG A 272 32.70 67.97 11.72
CA ARG A 272 33.16 68.94 10.70
C ARG A 272 32.37 68.83 9.41
N ASP A 273 31.75 69.96 9.16
CA ASP A 273 31.21 70.45 7.91
C ASP A 273 32.20 70.31 6.74
N THR A 274 31.74 69.93 5.57
CA THR A 274 32.11 70.56 4.29
C THR A 274 31.52 69.81 3.08
N THR A 275 30.55 70.40 2.45
CA THR A 275 30.22 70.47 1.00
C THR A 275 30.88 69.52 -0.02
N LEU A 276 30.03 68.69 -0.64
CA LEU A 276 29.87 68.36 -2.10
C LEU A 276 31.13 68.06 -2.96
N PRO A 277 31.03 67.24 -4.06
CA PRO A 277 29.90 67.06 -4.94
C PRO A 277 29.62 65.57 -5.38
N TYR A 278 28.44 65.41 -5.88
CA TYR A 278 27.82 64.32 -6.64
C TYR A 278 28.75 63.73 -7.70
N SER A 279 28.97 62.42 -7.71
CA SER A 279 29.49 61.67 -8.84
C SER A 279 28.63 60.47 -9.12
N THR A 280 28.14 60.44 -10.35
CA THR A 280 27.29 59.44 -11.00
C THR A 280 27.80 58.01 -10.89
N PRO A 281 26.89 56.99 -10.82
CA PRO A 281 27.27 55.56 -10.88
C PRO A 281 27.71 55.19 -12.31
N PRO A 282 28.67 54.28 -12.47
CA PRO A 282 29.10 53.80 -13.79
C PRO A 282 28.05 52.82 -14.38
N GLU A 283 27.89 52.97 -15.67
CA GLU A 283 27.07 52.21 -16.60
C GLU A 283 27.50 50.74 -16.67
N PRO A 284 26.58 49.76 -16.77
CA PRO A 284 26.95 48.36 -16.85
C PRO A 284 27.58 47.99 -18.20
N THR A 285 28.74 47.35 -18.12
CA THR A 285 29.49 46.81 -19.24
C THR A 285 28.73 45.66 -19.93
N PRO A 286 28.71 45.58 -21.29
CA PRO A 286 28.06 44.51 -22.02
C PRO A 286 28.84 43.17 -21.87
N PRO A 287 28.16 42.02 -21.91
CA PRO A 287 28.79 40.72 -21.75
C PRO A 287 29.67 40.39 -22.99
N GLY A 288 30.89 39.92 -22.70
CA GLY A 288 31.84 39.44 -23.70
C GLY A 288 31.40 38.09 -24.30
N PRO A 289 31.99 37.68 -25.43
CA PRO A 289 31.60 36.49 -26.18
C PRO A 289 31.88 35.21 -25.40
N THR A 290 30.85 34.35 -25.34
CA THR A 290 30.87 33.04 -24.70
C THR A 290 31.83 32.09 -25.45
N GLU A 291 32.84 31.57 -24.75
CA GLU A 291 33.65 30.44 -25.22
C GLU A 291 32.81 29.18 -25.34
N PRO A 292 33.00 28.34 -26.38
CA PRO A 292 32.29 27.07 -26.49
C PRO A 292 32.83 26.04 -25.46
N GLY A 293 31.94 25.56 -24.60
CA GLY A 293 32.23 24.52 -23.64
C GLY A 293 32.51 23.16 -24.31
N PRO A 294 33.18 22.21 -23.58
CA PRO A 294 33.64 20.94 -24.13
C PRO A 294 32.49 20.06 -24.55
N ALA A 295 32.65 19.38 -25.70
CA ALA A 295 31.70 18.48 -26.31
C ALA A 295 31.33 17.31 -25.39
N THR A 296 30.04 17.08 -25.21
CA THR A 296 29.47 15.89 -24.53
C THR A 296 29.77 14.63 -25.35
N PRO A 297 30.18 13.51 -24.72
CA PRO A 297 30.37 12.25 -25.44
C PRO A 297 29.01 11.68 -25.91
N PRO A 298 28.97 10.92 -27.03
CA PRO A 298 27.74 10.41 -27.60
C PRO A 298 27.11 9.32 -26.70
N ASP A 299 25.79 9.43 -26.56
CA ASP A 299 24.91 8.48 -25.85
C ASP A 299 24.88 7.11 -26.59
N PRO A 300 25.23 5.97 -25.95
CA PRO A 300 25.27 4.67 -26.60
C PRO A 300 23.88 3.99 -26.78
N GLY A 301 22.77 4.70 -26.53
CA GLY A 301 21.42 4.12 -26.47
C GLY A 301 20.49 4.42 -27.66
N ARG A 302 20.86 5.23 -28.64
CA ARG A 302 20.01 5.45 -29.83
C ARG A 302 20.36 4.49 -30.96
N GLY A 303 19.62 3.39 -31.05
CA GLY A 303 19.62 2.55 -32.23
C GLY A 303 19.22 3.32 -33.49
N ALA A 304 19.96 3.06 -34.59
CA ALA A 304 19.70 3.65 -35.88
C ALA A 304 18.28 3.38 -36.38
N PRO A 305 17.65 4.30 -37.12
CA PRO A 305 16.32 4.08 -37.69
C PRO A 305 16.37 2.94 -38.72
N PRO A 306 15.29 2.16 -38.88
CA PRO A 306 15.25 1.07 -39.84
C PRO A 306 15.33 1.58 -41.28
N PRO A 307 15.94 0.78 -42.20
CA PRO A 307 16.04 1.17 -43.62
C PRO A 307 14.66 1.21 -44.28
N PRO A 308 14.46 2.07 -45.29
CA PRO A 308 13.20 2.15 -46.05
C PRO A 308 12.92 0.87 -46.81
N PRO A 309 11.62 0.52 -47.03
CA PRO A 309 11.22 -0.65 -47.81
C PRO A 309 11.64 -0.53 -49.28
N PRO A 310 11.93 -1.67 -49.96
CA PRO A 310 12.29 -1.66 -51.38
C PRO A 310 11.11 -1.24 -52.25
N PRO A 311 11.36 -0.64 -53.44
CA PRO A 311 10.32 -0.21 -54.33
C PRO A 311 9.59 -1.42 -54.94
N ALA A 312 8.27 -1.29 -55.07
CA ALA A 312 7.43 -2.28 -55.74
C ALA A 312 7.84 -2.41 -57.20
N THR A 313 8.12 -3.62 -57.64
CA THR A 313 8.36 -3.96 -59.04
C THR A 313 7.03 -4.01 -59.81
N PRO A 314 7.01 -3.64 -61.10
CA PRO A 314 5.81 -3.50 -61.90
C PRO A 314 5.12 -4.81 -62.25
#